data_ac31305264009d9775fca246023a966e
#
_entry.id   ac31305264009d9775fca246023a966e
#
_cell.length_a   1.000
_cell.length_b   1.000
_cell.length_c   1.000
_cell.angle_alpha   90.00
_cell.angle_beta   90.00
_cell.angle_gamma   90.00
#
_symmetry.space_group_name_H-M   'P 1'
#
loop_
_entity.id
_entity.type
_entity.pdbx_description
1 polymer ?
#
loop_
_entity_poly.entity_id
_entity_poly.type
_entity_poly.pdbx_seq_one_letter_code
_entity_poly.pdbx_strand_id
1 'polypeptide(L)'
;MGALLENLEATLWDDATDLEIVIGDDGSTDDSLATARLWAARTWTRGPRTGQPFLRLLEFPHSGVLSKVLNAIHAATESAFVCRLDGDILIDTPCWVARCVELLSADPRVGVVTGLQKLPDGRVHAFGDAILSPLGYHHLGQGAREDELPEVLEVEHAMGCFHASRREAIASVGGYDESVLRGQTEELAMRLNLGGWKALATTRVVFRHFHAERHWRPNTADTGEGLARSLARFREKWGVDRLAPDLAEVWRRYQNTPLVERARLRAPQSWKPEMSGDLAPGQEWHEFATNSELQRQVAAELALLREGGAGRLAILGCRSGLTALLRAREGVEVVGIEENSTSIDAGQGFLARASVTNGSIDLKKVEHLPATGEVDGAFDVVGLLDSIERCWNPVGLLGETRRLLRTGGLLIVRTRARAVTLEDRGEALHPFAAHELLQLVRHAGGFSPLAAPASDGMGRWTLVARRTGSAAHSVHFGAS
;
A
#
# COMPACT_ATOMS: atom_id res chain seq x y z
N MET A 1 -28.15 -0.96 14.10
CA MET A 1 -27.85 -0.88 15.56
C MET A 1 -28.54 -1.97 16.37
N GLY A 2 -29.89 -2.05 16.46
CA GLY A 2 -30.56 -3.06 17.29
C GLY A 2 -30.14 -4.49 17.02
N ALA A 3 -30.16 -4.91 15.77
CA ALA A 3 -29.73 -6.26 15.37
C ALA A 3 -28.28 -6.60 15.78
N LEU A 4 -27.35 -5.62 15.72
CA LEU A 4 -26.00 -5.80 16.23
C LEU A 4 -26.00 -6.04 17.74
N LEU A 5 -26.73 -5.24 18.51
CA LEU A 5 -26.77 -5.37 19.97
C LEU A 5 -27.39 -6.70 20.42
N GLU A 6 -28.45 -7.15 19.76
CA GLU A 6 -29.03 -8.50 19.96
C GLU A 6 -28.01 -9.59 19.61
N ASN A 7 -27.29 -9.44 18.53
CA ASN A 7 -26.25 -10.37 18.12
C ASN A 7 -25.08 -10.40 19.12
N LEU A 8 -24.64 -9.25 19.62
CA LEU A 8 -23.60 -9.18 20.66
C LEU A 8 -24.09 -9.85 21.96
N GLU A 9 -25.32 -9.60 22.40
CA GLU A 9 -25.89 -10.29 23.56
C GLU A 9 -25.92 -11.82 23.38
N ALA A 10 -26.06 -12.31 22.15
CA ALA A 10 -26.06 -13.74 21.84
C ALA A 10 -24.69 -14.36 21.71
N THR A 11 -23.68 -13.61 21.26
CA THR A 11 -22.38 -14.17 20.79
C THR A 11 -21.19 -13.89 21.69
N LEU A 12 -21.28 -12.93 22.62
CA LEU A 12 -20.14 -12.50 23.47
C LEU A 12 -19.79 -13.45 24.62
N TRP A 13 -20.57 -14.50 24.85
CA TRP A 13 -20.49 -15.28 26.08
C TRP A 13 -19.28 -16.18 26.15
N ASP A 14 -18.47 -15.82 27.10
CA ASP A 14 -17.43 -16.61 27.70
C ASP A 14 -17.38 -16.16 29.17
N ASP A 15 -17.50 -17.09 30.09
CA ASP A 15 -17.57 -16.81 31.53
C ASP A 15 -16.25 -16.25 32.12
N ALA A 16 -15.17 -16.28 31.33
CA ALA A 16 -13.85 -15.85 31.75
C ALA A 16 -13.45 -14.45 31.24
N THR A 17 -14.08 -13.96 30.17
CA THR A 17 -13.68 -12.68 29.55
C THR A 17 -14.43 -11.52 30.18
N ASP A 18 -13.73 -10.64 30.91
CA ASP A 18 -14.27 -9.36 31.36
C ASP A 18 -14.26 -8.35 30.19
N LEU A 19 -15.41 -7.95 29.71
CA LEU A 19 -15.57 -7.08 28.57
C LEU A 19 -16.56 -5.94 28.83
N GLU A 20 -16.31 -4.79 28.20
CA GLU A 20 -17.20 -3.63 28.19
C GLU A 20 -17.61 -3.32 26.76
N ILE A 21 -18.90 -3.05 26.52
CA ILE A 21 -19.38 -2.50 25.25
C ILE A 21 -19.43 -0.98 25.39
N VAL A 22 -18.77 -0.27 24.48
CA VAL A 22 -18.81 1.20 24.40
C VAL A 22 -19.32 1.62 23.02
N ILE A 23 -20.37 2.41 23.01
CA ILE A 23 -20.89 3.02 21.77
C ILE A 23 -20.52 4.50 21.77
N GLY A 24 -19.89 4.96 20.68
CA GLY A 24 -19.69 6.38 20.39
C GLY A 24 -20.70 6.83 19.33
N ASP A 25 -21.61 7.72 19.71
CA ASP A 25 -22.54 8.35 18.78
C ASP A 25 -21.99 9.70 18.31
N ASP A 26 -21.80 9.91 17.00
CA ASP A 26 -21.31 11.16 16.39
C ASP A 26 -22.50 12.06 15.96
N GLY A 27 -23.51 12.18 16.80
CA GLY A 27 -24.68 13.02 16.55
C GLY A 27 -25.64 12.42 15.53
N SER A 28 -26.05 11.16 15.73
CA SER A 28 -27.02 10.48 14.89
C SER A 28 -28.35 11.22 14.84
N THR A 29 -28.92 11.32 13.65
CA THR A 29 -30.24 11.98 13.42
C THR A 29 -31.39 10.99 13.16
N ASP A 30 -31.07 9.69 13.19
CA ASP A 30 -32.03 8.58 13.07
C ASP A 30 -32.30 7.94 14.45
N ASP A 31 -32.98 6.78 14.48
CA ASP A 31 -33.30 6.05 15.70
C ASP A 31 -32.10 5.37 16.38
N SER A 32 -30.86 5.51 15.85
CA SER A 32 -29.68 4.84 16.37
C SER A 32 -29.38 5.24 17.81
N LEU A 33 -29.40 6.55 18.11
CA LEU A 33 -29.13 7.07 19.46
C LEU A 33 -30.24 6.61 20.45
N ALA A 34 -31.51 6.67 20.06
CA ALA A 34 -32.62 6.20 20.89
C ALA A 34 -32.48 4.69 21.20
N THR A 35 -32.12 3.89 20.19
CA THR A 35 -31.84 2.45 20.36
C THR A 35 -30.70 2.23 21.33
N ALA A 36 -29.58 2.95 21.17
CA ALA A 36 -28.41 2.82 22.05
C ALA A 36 -28.75 3.16 23.52
N ARG A 37 -29.53 4.20 23.76
CA ARG A 37 -30.01 4.57 25.11
C ARG A 37 -30.88 3.50 25.75
N LEU A 38 -31.76 2.86 24.97
CA LEU A 38 -32.59 1.74 25.48
C LEU A 38 -31.71 0.56 25.92
N TRP A 39 -30.69 0.26 25.18
CA TRP A 39 -29.73 -0.81 25.53
C TRP A 39 -28.81 -0.42 26.69
N ALA A 40 -28.42 0.84 26.82
CA ALA A 40 -27.62 1.33 27.92
C ALA A 40 -28.38 1.25 29.28
N ALA A 41 -29.71 1.25 29.25
CA ALA A 41 -30.56 1.06 30.43
C ALA A 41 -30.68 -0.42 30.88
N ARG A 42 -30.20 -1.37 30.08
CA ARG A 42 -30.16 -2.81 30.40
C ARG A 42 -28.92 -3.15 31.21
N THR A 43 -28.94 -4.30 31.86
CA THR A 43 -27.82 -4.85 32.59
C THR A 43 -27.46 -6.22 32.04
N TRP A 44 -26.20 -6.61 32.22
CA TRP A 44 -25.73 -7.95 31.92
C TRP A 44 -26.49 -8.97 32.78
N THR A 45 -26.99 -10.03 32.16
CA THR A 45 -27.75 -11.09 32.84
C THR A 45 -26.90 -12.30 33.19
N ARG A 46 -25.67 -12.36 32.69
CA ARG A 46 -24.70 -13.45 32.89
C ARG A 46 -23.27 -12.98 32.65
N GLY A 47 -22.28 -13.81 32.98
CA GLY A 47 -20.87 -13.52 32.86
C GLY A 47 -20.29 -12.65 33.97
N PRO A 48 -19.01 -12.24 33.86
CA PRO A 48 -18.31 -11.50 34.92
C PRO A 48 -18.94 -10.15 35.29
N ARG A 49 -19.72 -9.56 34.37
CA ARG A 49 -20.37 -8.26 34.55
C ARG A 49 -21.84 -8.33 34.92
N THR A 50 -22.33 -9.47 35.36
CA THR A 50 -23.75 -9.63 35.78
C THR A 50 -24.19 -8.50 36.72
N GLY A 51 -25.30 -7.82 36.36
CA GLY A 51 -25.84 -6.68 37.10
C GLY A 51 -25.20 -5.32 36.77
N GLN A 52 -24.13 -5.26 36.03
CA GLN A 52 -23.56 -4.01 35.53
C GLN A 52 -24.25 -3.56 34.23
N PRO A 53 -24.18 -2.27 33.83
CA PRO A 53 -24.72 -1.78 32.58
C PRO A 53 -24.26 -2.62 31.37
N PHE A 54 -25.18 -2.94 30.47
CA PHE A 54 -24.88 -3.75 29.27
C PHE A 54 -23.90 -3.04 28.34
N LEU A 55 -24.07 -1.73 28.17
CA LEU A 55 -23.16 -0.89 27.41
C LEU A 55 -23.01 0.49 28.05
N ARG A 56 -21.91 1.15 27.70
CA ARG A 56 -21.68 2.57 27.99
C ARG A 56 -21.83 3.37 26.69
N LEU A 57 -22.64 4.42 26.73
CA LEU A 57 -22.90 5.33 25.62
C LEU A 57 -22.10 6.61 25.81
N LEU A 58 -21.33 6.99 24.79
CA LEU A 58 -20.62 8.25 24.67
C LEU A 58 -21.29 9.06 23.54
N GLU A 59 -21.88 10.19 23.88
CA GLU A 59 -22.56 11.05 22.92
C GLU A 59 -21.65 12.23 22.56
N PHE A 60 -21.38 12.42 21.27
CA PHE A 60 -20.56 13.51 20.76
C PHE A 60 -21.39 14.45 19.88
N PRO A 61 -21.06 15.75 19.85
CA PRO A 61 -21.53 16.63 18.80
C PRO A 61 -21.06 16.09 17.43
N HIS A 62 -21.92 16.18 16.42
CA HIS A 62 -21.56 15.69 15.09
C HIS A 62 -20.27 16.33 14.57
N SER A 63 -19.27 15.51 14.34
CA SER A 63 -17.97 15.94 13.84
C SER A 63 -17.76 15.55 12.38
N GLY A 64 -18.42 14.51 11.91
CA GLY A 64 -18.20 13.89 10.60
C GLY A 64 -16.81 13.26 10.47
N VAL A 65 -16.08 13.06 11.57
CA VAL A 65 -14.71 12.54 11.59
C VAL A 65 -14.66 11.30 12.48
N LEU A 66 -14.78 10.12 11.86
CA LEU A 66 -14.79 8.83 12.56
C LEU A 66 -13.55 8.65 13.46
N SER A 67 -12.38 9.09 13.02
CA SER A 67 -11.13 9.00 13.79
C SER A 67 -11.22 9.69 15.15
N LYS A 68 -11.94 10.82 15.26
CA LYS A 68 -12.16 11.52 16.55
C LYS A 68 -12.95 10.67 17.52
N VAL A 69 -14.04 10.06 17.03
CA VAL A 69 -14.89 9.19 17.85
C VAL A 69 -14.11 7.96 18.31
N LEU A 70 -13.36 7.32 17.41
CA LEU A 70 -12.52 6.16 17.73
C LEU A 70 -11.45 6.51 18.77
N ASN A 71 -10.73 7.62 18.61
CA ASN A 71 -9.75 8.07 19.59
C ASN A 71 -10.38 8.38 20.94
N ALA A 72 -11.55 9.01 20.96
CA ALA A 72 -12.28 9.31 22.19
C ALA A 72 -12.74 8.03 22.91
N ILE A 73 -13.21 7.01 22.19
CA ILE A 73 -13.53 5.68 22.76
C ILE A 73 -12.28 5.03 23.33
N HIS A 74 -11.17 5.05 22.59
CA HIS A 74 -9.89 4.52 23.09
C HIS A 74 -9.45 5.24 24.38
N ALA A 75 -9.58 6.57 24.45
CA ALA A 75 -9.23 7.35 25.63
C ALA A 75 -10.16 7.10 26.84
N ALA A 76 -11.43 6.76 26.56
CA ALA A 76 -12.43 6.51 27.58
C ALA A 76 -12.39 5.08 28.15
N THR A 77 -11.55 4.20 27.65
CA THR A 77 -11.43 2.78 28.07
C THR A 77 -10.02 2.46 28.52
N GLU A 78 -9.84 1.42 29.36
CA GLU A 78 -8.53 1.01 29.90
C GLU A 78 -8.16 -0.42 29.52
N SER A 79 -9.02 -1.15 28.81
CA SER A 79 -8.81 -2.54 28.42
C SER A 79 -7.50 -2.73 27.63
N ALA A 80 -6.76 -3.81 27.89
CA ALA A 80 -5.54 -4.14 27.14
C ALA A 80 -5.80 -4.39 25.65
N PHE A 81 -7.00 -4.84 25.32
CA PHE A 81 -7.46 -5.09 23.97
C PHE A 81 -8.74 -4.32 23.68
N VAL A 82 -8.90 -3.85 22.46
CA VAL A 82 -10.06 -3.10 22.00
C VAL A 82 -10.57 -3.72 20.70
N CYS A 83 -11.84 -4.11 20.67
CA CYS A 83 -12.49 -4.60 19.47
C CYS A 83 -13.33 -3.48 18.84
N ARG A 84 -13.05 -3.12 17.60
CA ARG A 84 -13.86 -2.20 16.81
C ARG A 84 -14.87 -2.97 15.98
N LEU A 85 -16.11 -2.48 15.97
CA LEU A 85 -17.19 -2.99 15.13
C LEU A 85 -17.95 -1.83 14.49
N ASP A 86 -18.26 -1.95 13.20
CA ASP A 86 -19.23 -1.05 12.56
C ASP A 86 -20.66 -1.48 12.93
N GLY A 87 -21.60 -0.54 12.92
CA GLY A 87 -22.97 -0.77 13.41
C GLY A 87 -23.85 -1.67 12.53
N ASP A 88 -23.31 -2.19 11.43
CA ASP A 88 -24.00 -3.00 10.40
C ASP A 88 -23.34 -4.35 10.15
N ILE A 89 -22.62 -4.86 11.13
CA ILE A 89 -22.08 -6.23 11.10
C ILE A 89 -22.87 -7.14 12.04
N LEU A 90 -22.85 -8.43 11.73
CA LEU A 90 -23.30 -9.50 12.61
C LEU A 90 -22.22 -10.55 12.72
N ILE A 91 -21.90 -10.98 13.94
CA ILE A 91 -20.90 -12.00 14.21
C ILE A 91 -21.59 -13.38 14.24
N ASP A 92 -21.11 -14.31 13.47
CA ASP A 92 -21.65 -15.67 13.41
C ASP A 92 -21.00 -16.63 14.43
N THR A 93 -19.85 -16.25 14.97
CA THR A 93 -19.05 -17.09 15.87
C THR A 93 -19.32 -16.76 17.34
N PRO A 94 -19.73 -17.72 18.18
CA PRO A 94 -19.80 -17.53 19.62
C PRO A 94 -18.40 -17.34 20.26
N CYS A 95 -18.33 -16.64 21.37
CA CYS A 95 -17.10 -16.40 22.15
C CYS A 95 -15.95 -15.80 21.32
N TRP A 96 -16.29 -14.98 20.31
CA TRP A 96 -15.34 -14.47 19.34
C TRP A 96 -14.28 -13.53 19.95
N VAL A 97 -14.62 -12.81 21.04
CA VAL A 97 -13.65 -11.93 21.74
C VAL A 97 -12.50 -12.75 22.31
N ALA A 98 -12.82 -13.86 22.98
CA ALA A 98 -11.80 -14.74 23.54
C ALA A 98 -10.85 -15.28 22.47
N ARG A 99 -11.37 -15.63 21.30
CA ARG A 99 -10.57 -16.11 20.15
C ARG A 99 -9.63 -15.02 19.60
N CYS A 100 -10.09 -13.78 19.52
CA CYS A 100 -9.25 -12.65 19.14
C CYS A 100 -8.15 -12.39 20.19
N VAL A 101 -8.51 -12.39 21.47
CA VAL A 101 -7.57 -12.18 22.58
C VAL A 101 -6.51 -13.27 22.65
N GLU A 102 -6.88 -14.52 22.38
CA GLU A 102 -5.94 -15.65 22.32
C GLU A 102 -4.85 -15.37 21.24
N LEU A 103 -5.24 -14.97 20.03
CA LEU A 103 -4.30 -14.67 18.96
C LEU A 103 -3.43 -13.45 19.26
N LEU A 104 -4.02 -12.40 19.83
CA LEU A 104 -3.28 -11.22 20.26
C LEU A 104 -2.27 -11.55 21.38
N SER A 105 -2.58 -12.52 22.25
CA SER A 105 -1.75 -12.91 23.38
C SER A 105 -0.65 -13.90 23.01
N ALA A 106 -0.84 -14.67 21.93
CA ALA A 106 0.10 -15.72 21.52
C ALA A 106 1.44 -15.17 20.98
N ASP A 107 1.44 -14.01 20.30
CA ASP A 107 2.66 -13.30 19.88
C ASP A 107 2.53 -11.82 20.29
N PRO A 108 3.45 -11.30 21.13
CA PRO A 108 3.41 -9.90 21.55
C PRO A 108 3.57 -8.89 20.42
N ARG A 109 4.04 -9.31 19.24
CA ARG A 109 4.13 -8.46 18.04
C ARG A 109 2.82 -8.37 17.27
N VAL A 110 1.83 -9.20 17.60
CA VAL A 110 0.51 -9.10 16.99
C VAL A 110 -0.21 -7.89 17.57
N GLY A 111 -0.40 -6.88 16.73
CA GLY A 111 -1.07 -5.62 17.06
C GLY A 111 -2.56 -5.66 16.77
N VAL A 112 -2.97 -6.37 15.70
CA VAL A 112 -4.35 -6.39 15.22
C VAL A 112 -4.74 -7.77 14.70
N VAL A 113 -6.00 -8.17 14.96
CA VAL A 113 -6.61 -9.40 14.46
C VAL A 113 -7.97 -9.08 13.84
N THR A 114 -8.28 -9.61 12.65
CA THR A 114 -9.60 -9.56 12.04
C THR A 114 -10.15 -10.96 11.78
N GLY A 115 -11.46 -11.06 11.57
CA GLY A 115 -12.14 -12.30 11.24
C GLY A 115 -12.29 -12.53 9.73
N LEU A 116 -12.97 -13.62 9.37
CA LEU A 116 -13.43 -13.91 8.04
C LEU A 116 -14.73 -13.18 7.75
N GLN A 117 -14.72 -12.27 6.80
CA GLN A 117 -15.94 -11.59 6.33
C GLN A 117 -16.65 -12.41 5.27
N LYS A 118 -17.94 -12.67 5.50
CA LYS A 118 -18.83 -13.28 4.52
C LYS A 118 -19.85 -12.28 4.00
N LEU A 119 -20.31 -12.51 2.78
CA LEU A 119 -21.50 -11.89 2.24
C LEU A 119 -22.75 -12.52 2.91
N PRO A 120 -23.95 -11.87 2.84
CA PRO A 120 -25.18 -12.45 3.35
C PRO A 120 -25.51 -13.83 2.78
N ASP A 121 -25.07 -14.12 1.55
CA ASP A 121 -25.25 -15.40 0.87
C ASP A 121 -24.23 -16.49 1.28
N GLY A 122 -23.35 -16.19 2.24
CA GLY A 122 -22.38 -17.13 2.79
C GLY A 122 -21.04 -17.23 2.04
N ARG A 123 -20.87 -16.57 0.88
CA ARG A 123 -19.59 -16.53 0.17
C ARG A 123 -18.57 -15.67 0.91
N VAL A 124 -17.30 -16.05 0.83
CA VAL A 124 -16.21 -15.24 1.36
C VAL A 124 -16.14 -13.90 0.61
N HIS A 125 -16.21 -12.80 1.36
CA HIS A 125 -15.99 -11.46 0.85
C HIS A 125 -14.55 -11.03 1.05
N ALA A 126 -14.01 -11.15 2.26
CA ALA A 126 -12.65 -10.77 2.57
C ALA A 126 -12.06 -11.62 3.71
N PHE A 127 -10.75 -11.85 3.63
CA PHE A 127 -9.94 -12.50 4.66
C PHE A 127 -8.71 -11.63 4.95
N GLY A 128 -8.95 -10.43 5.49
CA GLY A 128 -7.96 -9.36 5.54
C GLY A 128 -7.71 -8.75 4.17
N ASP A 129 -6.83 -7.79 4.12
CA ASP A 129 -6.54 -7.00 2.93
C ASP A 129 -5.05 -6.82 2.67
N ALA A 130 -4.68 -6.67 1.40
CA ALA A 130 -3.44 -6.06 0.96
C ALA A 130 -3.69 -4.59 0.60
N ILE A 131 -2.82 -3.69 1.02
CA ILE A 131 -2.93 -2.25 0.76
C ILE A 131 -2.37 -1.94 -0.63
N LEU A 132 -3.22 -1.45 -1.53
CA LEU A 132 -2.82 -1.10 -2.91
C LEU A 132 -2.59 0.41 -3.10
N SER A 133 -3.24 1.21 -2.29
CA SER A 133 -3.14 2.66 -2.33
C SER A 133 -3.66 3.25 -1.02
N PRO A 134 -3.50 4.56 -0.78
CA PRO A 134 -4.02 5.24 0.42
C PRO A 134 -5.50 5.02 0.69
N LEU A 135 -6.27 4.75 -0.35
CA LEU A 135 -7.73 4.58 -0.31
C LEU A 135 -8.16 3.32 -1.06
N GLY A 136 -7.23 2.43 -1.32
CA GLY A 136 -7.48 1.19 -2.05
C GLY A 136 -6.79 0.02 -1.39
N TYR A 137 -7.55 -1.03 -1.22
CA TYR A 137 -7.09 -2.30 -0.71
C TYR A 137 -7.62 -3.43 -1.62
N HIS A 138 -6.98 -4.57 -1.53
CA HIS A 138 -7.41 -5.78 -2.20
C HIS A 138 -7.87 -6.79 -1.16
N HIS A 139 -9.14 -7.17 -1.22
CA HIS A 139 -9.68 -8.20 -0.36
C HIS A 139 -9.05 -9.56 -0.65
N LEU A 140 -8.28 -10.06 0.30
CA LEU A 140 -7.74 -11.41 0.23
C LEU A 140 -8.88 -12.43 0.38
N GLY A 141 -8.76 -13.55 -0.30
CA GLY A 141 -9.74 -14.65 -0.23
C GLY A 141 -11.10 -14.38 -0.83
N GLN A 142 -11.37 -13.24 -1.44
CA GLN A 142 -12.67 -12.92 -2.02
C GLN A 142 -13.12 -13.98 -3.04
N GLY A 143 -14.30 -14.58 -2.78
CA GLY A 143 -14.87 -15.66 -3.59
C GLY A 143 -14.20 -17.02 -3.38
N ALA A 144 -13.25 -17.17 -2.43
CA ALA A 144 -12.79 -18.48 -1.98
C ALA A 144 -13.89 -19.21 -1.20
N ARG A 145 -13.73 -20.49 -1.04
CA ARG A 145 -14.47 -21.28 -0.06
C ARG A 145 -13.76 -21.16 1.27
N GLU A 146 -14.48 -21.28 2.38
CA GLU A 146 -13.89 -21.17 3.71
C GLU A 146 -12.84 -22.26 3.98
N ASP A 147 -13.09 -23.49 3.49
CA ASP A 147 -12.20 -24.64 3.62
C ASP A 147 -10.91 -24.52 2.77
N GLU A 148 -10.84 -23.54 1.87
CA GLU A 148 -9.65 -23.21 1.10
C GLU A 148 -8.75 -22.18 1.81
N LEU A 149 -9.19 -21.62 2.93
CA LEU A 149 -8.45 -20.60 3.67
C LEU A 149 -7.60 -21.21 4.79
N PRO A 150 -6.40 -20.66 5.07
CA PRO A 150 -5.67 -21.06 6.26
C PRO A 150 -6.42 -20.58 7.51
N GLU A 151 -6.20 -21.26 8.65
CA GLU A 151 -6.82 -20.84 9.90
C GLU A 151 -6.39 -19.43 10.33
N VAL A 152 -5.11 -19.09 10.10
CA VAL A 152 -4.52 -17.76 10.38
C VAL A 152 -3.64 -17.35 9.23
N LEU A 153 -3.75 -16.09 8.83
CA LEU A 153 -2.96 -15.46 7.78
C LEU A 153 -2.43 -14.12 8.26
N GLU A 154 -1.14 -13.87 8.09
CA GLU A 154 -0.58 -12.52 8.29
C GLU A 154 -0.96 -11.65 7.09
N VAL A 155 -1.55 -10.48 7.34
CA VAL A 155 -2.10 -9.56 6.34
C VAL A 155 -1.54 -8.16 6.52
N GLU A 156 -1.69 -7.30 5.53
CA GLU A 156 -1.22 -5.92 5.63
C GLU A 156 -2.21 -5.01 6.34
N HIS A 157 -3.51 -5.30 6.21
CA HIS A 157 -4.60 -4.54 6.79
C HIS A 157 -5.67 -5.46 7.35
N ALA A 158 -5.94 -5.31 8.63
CA ALA A 158 -7.14 -5.85 9.26
C ALA A 158 -8.31 -4.94 8.91
N MET A 159 -9.37 -5.51 8.36
CA MET A 159 -10.54 -4.80 7.83
C MET A 159 -11.06 -3.72 8.78
N GLY A 160 -11.40 -2.56 8.24
CA GLY A 160 -11.85 -1.42 9.03
C GLY A 160 -13.17 -1.63 9.77
N CYS A 161 -14.07 -2.46 9.23
CA CYS A 161 -15.38 -2.70 9.82
C CYS A 161 -15.37 -3.61 11.05
N PHE A 162 -14.38 -4.52 11.15
CA PHE A 162 -14.18 -5.42 12.28
C PHE A 162 -12.71 -5.72 12.51
N HIS A 163 -12.19 -5.37 13.67
CA HIS A 163 -10.90 -5.86 14.14
C HIS A 163 -10.77 -5.75 15.66
N ALA A 164 -10.01 -6.66 16.24
CA ALA A 164 -9.52 -6.59 17.61
C ALA A 164 -8.08 -6.08 17.59
N SER A 165 -7.73 -5.14 18.44
CA SER A 165 -6.41 -4.52 18.49
C SER A 165 -5.83 -4.55 19.89
N ARG A 166 -4.51 -4.66 19.97
CA ARG A 166 -3.76 -4.39 21.20
C ARG A 166 -3.71 -2.87 21.42
N ARG A 167 -4.16 -2.40 22.57
CA ARG A 167 -4.13 -0.96 22.90
C ARG A 167 -2.73 -0.36 22.74
N GLU A 168 -1.70 -1.05 23.24
CA GLU A 168 -0.32 -0.62 23.12
C GLU A 168 0.10 -0.40 21.65
N ALA A 169 -0.32 -1.26 20.73
CA ALA A 169 -0.01 -1.12 19.32
C ALA A 169 -0.61 0.17 18.76
N ILE A 170 -1.90 0.43 19.01
CA ILE A 170 -2.57 1.66 18.57
C ILE A 170 -1.93 2.90 19.21
N ALA A 171 -1.63 2.85 20.50
CA ALA A 171 -1.01 3.96 21.22
C ALA A 171 0.41 4.24 20.74
N SER A 172 1.21 3.21 20.42
CA SER A 172 2.60 3.36 19.96
C SER A 172 2.74 4.13 18.66
N VAL A 173 1.69 4.16 17.85
CA VAL A 173 1.65 4.90 16.59
C VAL A 173 0.80 6.17 16.65
N GLY A 174 0.36 6.59 17.86
CA GLY A 174 -0.37 7.85 18.08
C GLY A 174 -1.86 7.80 17.78
N GLY A 175 -2.49 6.61 17.75
CA GLY A 175 -3.93 6.48 17.49
C GLY A 175 -4.33 6.68 16.03
N TYR A 176 -5.61 6.96 15.78
CA TYR A 176 -6.12 7.28 14.45
C TYR A 176 -5.80 8.71 14.07
N ASP A 177 -5.39 8.97 12.83
CA ASP A 177 -5.15 10.34 12.33
C ASP A 177 -6.50 11.03 12.04
N GLU A 178 -6.83 12.04 12.86
CA GLU A 178 -8.11 12.77 12.79
C GLU A 178 -8.22 13.68 11.55
N SER A 179 -7.12 13.92 10.86
CA SER A 179 -7.12 14.68 9.62
C SER A 179 -7.38 13.82 8.38
N VAL A 180 -7.35 12.49 8.51
CA VAL A 180 -7.69 11.53 7.46
C VAL A 180 -9.16 11.17 7.58
N LEU A 181 -10.00 11.68 6.67
CA LEU A 181 -11.46 11.47 6.70
C LEU A 181 -11.85 10.11 6.07
N ARG A 182 -11.10 9.65 5.09
CA ARG A 182 -11.28 8.35 4.40
C ARG A 182 -9.94 7.64 4.33
N GLY A 183 -9.93 6.31 4.47
CA GLY A 183 -8.69 5.53 4.50
C GLY A 183 -7.96 5.57 5.86
N GLN A 184 -8.66 5.94 6.93
CA GLN A 184 -8.09 6.06 8.28
C GLN A 184 -7.57 4.74 8.84
N THR A 185 -8.16 3.60 8.45
CA THR A 185 -7.72 2.28 8.90
C THR A 185 -6.54 1.77 8.10
N GLU A 186 -6.50 2.05 6.80
CA GLU A 186 -5.36 1.77 5.92
C GLU A 186 -4.15 2.59 6.35
N GLU A 187 -4.36 3.86 6.67
CA GLU A 187 -3.32 4.76 7.18
C GLU A 187 -2.75 4.28 8.53
N LEU A 188 -3.63 3.87 9.44
CA LEU A 188 -3.25 3.25 10.71
C LEU A 188 -2.46 1.95 10.48
N ALA A 189 -2.94 1.07 9.59
CA ALA A 189 -2.27 -0.19 9.28
C ALA A 189 -0.86 0.02 8.73
N MET A 190 -0.66 1.03 7.88
CA MET A 190 0.67 1.38 7.39
C MET A 190 1.62 1.79 8.53
N ARG A 191 1.15 2.61 9.49
CA ARG A 191 1.96 2.98 10.65
C ARG A 191 2.26 1.79 11.54
N LEU A 192 1.28 0.92 11.77
CA LEU A 192 1.47 -0.30 12.54
C LEU A 192 2.52 -1.22 11.88
N ASN A 193 2.39 -1.47 10.57
CA ASN A 193 3.34 -2.30 9.82
C ASN A 193 4.77 -1.72 9.88
N LEU A 194 4.92 -0.40 9.72
CA LEU A 194 6.21 0.28 9.86
C LEU A 194 6.75 0.22 11.30
N GLY A 195 5.87 0.21 12.29
CA GLY A 195 6.20 0.02 13.70
C GLY A 195 6.58 -1.42 14.06
N GLY A 196 6.55 -2.35 13.09
CA GLY A 196 6.88 -3.77 13.30
C GLY A 196 5.74 -4.59 13.90
N TRP A 197 4.53 -4.03 13.99
CA TRP A 197 3.35 -4.76 14.41
C TRP A 197 2.81 -5.63 13.29
N LYS A 198 2.30 -6.82 13.64
CA LYS A 198 1.64 -7.74 12.72
C LYS A 198 0.13 -7.56 12.75
N ALA A 199 -0.50 -7.69 11.61
CA ALA A 199 -1.94 -7.87 11.49
C ALA A 199 -2.24 -9.30 11.04
N LEU A 200 -3.24 -9.94 11.66
CA LEU A 200 -3.66 -11.29 11.34
C LEU A 200 -5.14 -11.32 10.91
N ALA A 201 -5.46 -12.17 9.95
CA ALA A 201 -6.82 -12.62 9.66
C ALA A 201 -7.00 -14.06 10.13
N THR A 202 -8.20 -14.41 10.65
CA THR A 202 -8.48 -15.76 11.12
C THR A 202 -9.86 -16.27 10.69
N THR A 203 -9.95 -17.54 10.32
CA THR A 203 -11.24 -18.24 10.09
C THR A 203 -11.93 -18.64 11.40
N ARG A 204 -11.25 -18.51 12.54
CA ARG A 204 -11.82 -18.83 13.87
C ARG A 204 -12.92 -17.83 14.28
N VAL A 205 -13.01 -16.69 13.64
CA VAL A 205 -14.07 -15.68 13.82
C VAL A 205 -14.67 -15.35 12.46
N VAL A 206 -15.96 -15.53 12.33
CA VAL A 206 -16.72 -15.30 11.10
C VAL A 206 -17.77 -14.23 11.36
N PHE A 207 -17.89 -13.27 10.44
CA PHE A 207 -18.89 -12.22 10.52
C PHE A 207 -19.44 -11.85 9.12
N ARG A 208 -20.59 -11.20 9.11
CA ARG A 208 -21.24 -10.66 7.90
C ARG A 208 -21.34 -9.15 7.99
N HIS A 209 -21.16 -8.46 6.88
CA HIS A 209 -21.26 -7.01 6.77
C HIS A 209 -22.35 -6.63 5.76
N PHE A 210 -23.29 -5.78 6.18
CA PHE A 210 -24.53 -5.50 5.48
C PHE A 210 -24.58 -4.13 4.78
N HIS A 211 -23.45 -3.49 4.52
CA HIS A 211 -23.41 -2.16 3.94
C HIS A 211 -24.08 -2.05 2.55
N ALA A 212 -24.18 -3.15 1.81
CA ALA A 212 -24.84 -3.17 0.50
C ALA A 212 -26.36 -2.97 0.57
N GLU A 213 -26.98 -3.12 1.73
CA GLU A 213 -28.44 -2.96 1.95
C GLU A 213 -28.82 -1.55 2.40
N ARG A 214 -27.84 -0.66 2.55
CA ARG A 214 -28.09 0.71 3.01
C ARG A 214 -28.52 1.63 1.88
N HIS A 215 -29.57 2.41 2.11
CA HIS A 215 -29.79 3.65 1.38
C HIS A 215 -28.79 4.70 1.88
N TRP A 216 -27.60 4.67 1.29
CA TRP A 216 -26.51 5.55 1.64
C TRP A 216 -26.88 7.01 1.46
N ARG A 217 -26.84 7.79 2.54
CA ARG A 217 -26.59 9.22 2.41
C ARG A 217 -25.08 9.38 2.43
N PRO A 218 -24.47 9.93 1.35
CA PRO A 218 -23.01 10.18 1.35
C PRO A 218 -22.71 11.09 2.55
N ASN A 219 -21.82 10.61 3.43
CA ASN A 219 -21.27 11.49 4.44
C ASN A 219 -20.21 12.39 3.79
N THR A 220 -19.73 13.40 4.52
CA THR A 220 -18.71 14.34 4.02
C THR A 220 -17.42 13.65 3.59
N ALA A 221 -17.09 12.49 4.18
CA ALA A 221 -15.89 11.73 3.85
C ALA A 221 -16.01 11.03 2.48
N ASP A 222 -17.23 10.71 2.03
CA ASP A 222 -17.47 10.03 0.75
C ASP A 222 -17.71 11.03 -0.39
N THR A 223 -17.73 12.31 -0.12
CA THR A 223 -17.78 13.37 -1.15
C THR A 223 -16.43 13.51 -1.84
N GLY A 224 -16.43 14.04 -3.06
CA GLY A 224 -15.19 14.33 -3.78
C GLY A 224 -14.24 15.24 -3.01
N GLU A 225 -14.78 16.18 -2.21
CA GLU A 225 -13.98 17.05 -1.35
C GLU A 225 -13.35 16.28 -0.18
N GLY A 226 -14.13 15.45 0.53
CA GLY A 226 -13.62 14.63 1.62
C GLY A 226 -12.51 13.66 1.17
N LEU A 227 -12.69 13.06 -0.02
CA LEU A 227 -11.70 12.22 -0.66
C LEU A 227 -10.43 13.02 -1.00
N ALA A 228 -10.56 14.19 -1.62
CA ALA A 228 -9.44 15.06 -1.98
C ALA A 228 -8.66 15.50 -0.74
N ARG A 229 -9.32 15.84 0.35
CA ARG A 229 -8.68 16.19 1.63
C ARG A 229 -7.89 15.02 2.21
N SER A 230 -8.45 13.82 2.20
CA SER A 230 -7.77 12.60 2.67
C SER A 230 -6.52 12.30 1.83
N LEU A 231 -6.61 12.40 0.51
CA LEU A 231 -5.46 12.24 -0.39
C LEU A 231 -4.39 13.30 -0.17
N ALA A 232 -4.78 14.57 0.02
CA ALA A 232 -3.86 15.66 0.31
C ALA A 232 -3.11 15.40 1.63
N ARG A 233 -3.83 15.00 2.69
CA ARG A 233 -3.24 14.66 3.98
C ARG A 233 -2.32 13.44 3.89
N PHE A 234 -2.72 12.43 3.14
CA PHE A 234 -1.91 11.25 2.93
C PHE A 234 -0.59 11.61 2.21
N ARG A 235 -0.68 12.46 1.18
CA ARG A 235 0.49 12.97 0.45
C ARG A 235 1.43 13.77 1.37
N GLU A 236 0.88 14.66 2.19
CA GLU A 236 1.66 15.43 3.17
C GLU A 236 2.41 14.50 4.13
N LYS A 237 1.75 13.49 4.65
CA LYS A 237 2.30 12.58 5.66
C LYS A 237 3.26 11.55 5.08
N TRP A 238 2.93 10.97 3.93
CA TRP A 238 3.66 9.85 3.34
C TRP A 238 4.50 10.25 2.12
N GLY A 239 4.30 11.45 1.61
CA GLY A 239 5.02 11.99 0.46
C GLY A 239 4.65 11.38 -0.88
N VAL A 240 3.64 10.53 -0.91
CA VAL A 240 3.16 9.85 -2.13
C VAL A 240 1.64 9.87 -2.20
N ASP A 241 1.10 9.90 -3.41
CA ASP A 241 -0.34 9.81 -3.65
C ASP A 241 -0.83 8.36 -3.63
N ARG A 242 0.06 7.43 -3.93
CA ARG A 242 -0.23 6.02 -4.03
C ARG A 242 0.92 5.21 -3.46
N LEU A 243 0.59 4.29 -2.60
CA LEU A 243 1.43 3.18 -2.22
C LEU A 243 0.77 1.95 -2.81
N ALA A 244 1.33 1.42 -3.88
CA ALA A 244 0.94 0.10 -4.34
C ALA A 244 1.95 -0.88 -3.74
N PRO A 245 1.55 -1.80 -2.86
CA PRO A 245 2.40 -2.91 -2.51
C PRO A 245 2.71 -3.67 -3.79
N ASP A 246 3.88 -4.26 -3.84
CA ASP A 246 4.25 -5.15 -4.93
C ASP A 246 3.29 -6.33 -4.97
N LEU A 247 2.42 -6.37 -5.98
CA LEU A 247 1.49 -7.50 -6.14
C LEU A 247 2.25 -8.81 -6.34
N ALA A 248 3.43 -8.79 -6.94
CA ALA A 248 4.27 -9.97 -7.06
C ALA A 248 4.82 -10.42 -5.69
N GLU A 249 5.11 -9.47 -4.78
CA GLU A 249 5.46 -9.80 -3.40
C GLU A 249 4.26 -10.33 -2.62
N VAL A 250 3.09 -9.74 -2.77
CA VAL A 250 1.83 -10.28 -2.22
C VAL A 250 1.62 -11.70 -2.74
N TRP A 251 1.82 -11.94 -4.03
CA TRP A 251 1.69 -13.27 -4.61
C TRP A 251 2.75 -14.23 -4.11
N ARG A 252 4.00 -13.83 -3.94
CA ARG A 252 5.05 -14.68 -3.34
C ARG A 252 4.75 -15.01 -1.89
N ARG A 253 4.29 -14.03 -1.12
CA ARG A 253 3.93 -14.17 0.30
C ARG A 253 2.76 -15.15 0.51
N TYR A 254 1.79 -15.15 -0.42
CA TYR A 254 0.60 -16.00 -0.35
C TYR A 254 0.61 -17.14 -1.39
N GLN A 255 1.73 -17.41 -2.03
CA GLN A 255 1.85 -18.33 -3.19
C GLN A 255 1.35 -19.75 -2.96
N ASN A 256 1.30 -20.20 -1.72
CA ASN A 256 0.85 -21.54 -1.35
C ASN A 256 -0.63 -21.56 -0.92
N THR A 257 -1.37 -20.49 -1.19
CA THR A 257 -2.78 -20.39 -0.85
C THR A 257 -3.64 -20.19 -2.10
N PRO A 258 -4.87 -20.71 -2.16
CA PRO A 258 -5.83 -20.42 -3.25
C PRO A 258 -6.10 -18.92 -3.42
N LEU A 259 -5.76 -18.11 -2.43
CA LEU A 259 -5.89 -16.66 -2.44
C LEU A 259 -5.08 -16.00 -3.57
N VAL A 260 -3.89 -16.54 -3.85
CA VAL A 260 -2.97 -15.97 -4.84
C VAL A 260 -3.52 -16.09 -6.25
N GLU A 261 -4.02 -17.26 -6.64
CA GLU A 261 -4.58 -17.45 -7.98
C GLU A 261 -5.76 -16.50 -8.23
N ARG A 262 -6.62 -16.33 -7.23
CA ARG A 262 -7.79 -15.44 -7.35
C ARG A 262 -7.42 -13.97 -7.30
N ALA A 263 -6.42 -13.58 -6.53
CA ALA A 263 -5.85 -12.24 -6.58
C ALA A 263 -5.20 -11.97 -7.94
N ARG A 264 -4.51 -12.95 -8.49
CA ARG A 264 -3.88 -12.89 -9.82
C ARG A 264 -4.90 -12.71 -10.95
N LEU A 265 -6.03 -13.41 -10.88
CA LEU A 265 -7.14 -13.27 -11.85
C LEU A 265 -7.85 -11.92 -11.78
N ARG A 266 -7.69 -11.17 -10.68
CA ARG A 266 -8.31 -9.85 -10.46
C ARG A 266 -7.34 -8.69 -10.54
N ALA A 267 -6.03 -8.95 -10.58
CA ALA A 267 -5.08 -7.92 -10.93
C ALA A 267 -5.48 -7.38 -12.32
N PRO A 268 -5.46 -6.06 -12.52
CA PRO A 268 -5.75 -5.50 -13.83
C PRO A 268 -4.83 -6.15 -14.85
N GLN A 269 -5.38 -7.05 -15.67
CA GLN A 269 -4.62 -7.81 -16.66
C GLN A 269 -4.05 -6.94 -17.77
N SER A 270 -4.41 -5.66 -17.81
CA SER A 270 -4.16 -4.81 -18.98
C SER A 270 -3.96 -3.34 -18.66
N TRP A 271 -3.45 -3.03 -17.47
CA TRP A 271 -3.12 -1.64 -17.25
C TRP A 271 -1.75 -1.37 -17.89
N LYS A 272 -1.76 -1.06 -19.15
CA LYS A 272 -0.61 -0.49 -19.87
C LYS A 272 -0.96 0.96 -20.12
N PRO A 273 -0.18 1.91 -19.60
CA PRO A 273 -0.37 3.31 -19.98
C PRO A 273 -0.18 3.43 -21.48
N GLU A 274 -1.23 3.79 -22.20
CA GLU A 274 -1.04 4.37 -23.52
C GLU A 274 -0.39 5.73 -23.34
N MET A 275 0.78 5.90 -23.90
CA MET A 275 1.65 7.04 -23.65
C MET A 275 1.49 8.04 -24.79
N SER A 276 0.67 9.10 -24.63
CA SER A 276 0.67 10.23 -25.53
C SER A 276 1.84 11.16 -25.23
N GLY A 277 2.51 11.63 -26.21
CA GLY A 277 3.65 12.56 -26.12
C GLY A 277 5.03 11.94 -26.05
N ASP A 278 5.17 10.63 -25.89
CA ASP A 278 6.44 9.94 -26.11
C ASP A 278 6.60 9.64 -27.62
N LEU A 279 7.84 9.62 -28.06
CA LEU A 279 8.16 9.17 -29.41
C LEU A 279 7.63 7.75 -29.64
N ALA A 280 7.08 7.47 -30.81
CA ALA A 280 6.67 6.12 -31.18
C ALA A 280 7.83 5.14 -30.98
N PRO A 281 7.53 3.86 -30.62
CA PRO A 281 8.57 2.87 -30.36
C PRO A 281 9.61 2.82 -31.48
N GLY A 282 10.88 3.06 -31.12
CA GLY A 282 12.00 3.12 -32.05
C GLY A 282 12.18 4.44 -32.81
N GLN A 283 11.25 5.38 -32.72
CA GLN A 283 11.38 6.70 -33.38
C GLN A 283 12.58 7.48 -32.84
N GLU A 284 12.94 7.34 -31.60
CA GLU A 284 14.10 7.95 -30.99
C GLU A 284 15.42 7.63 -31.72
N TRP A 285 15.54 6.45 -32.32
CA TRP A 285 16.71 6.07 -33.10
C TRP A 285 16.83 6.85 -34.41
N HIS A 286 15.70 7.18 -35.03
CA HIS A 286 15.65 7.93 -36.26
C HIS A 286 15.83 9.42 -36.01
N GLU A 287 15.27 9.93 -34.93
CA GLU A 287 15.26 11.36 -34.64
C GLU A 287 16.51 11.83 -33.88
N PHE A 288 17.25 10.93 -33.23
CA PHE A 288 18.39 11.32 -32.37
C PHE A 288 19.40 12.23 -33.07
N ALA A 289 19.65 12.02 -34.36
CA ALA A 289 20.62 12.82 -35.11
C ALA A 289 20.17 14.27 -35.36
N THR A 290 18.84 14.54 -35.37
CA THR A 290 18.26 15.82 -35.78
C THR A 290 17.43 16.50 -34.68
N ASN A 291 17.00 15.77 -33.68
CA ASN A 291 16.18 16.27 -32.59
C ASN A 291 17.07 16.73 -31.41
N SER A 292 17.28 18.04 -31.31
CA SER A 292 18.14 18.64 -30.27
C SER A 292 17.59 18.46 -28.83
N GLU A 293 16.28 18.34 -28.67
CA GLU A 293 15.67 18.08 -27.35
C GLU A 293 15.98 16.66 -26.90
N LEU A 294 15.79 15.68 -27.80
CA LEU A 294 16.13 14.30 -27.54
C LEU A 294 17.64 14.12 -27.24
N GLN A 295 18.51 14.83 -27.97
CA GLN A 295 19.96 14.82 -27.71
C GLN A 295 20.27 15.36 -26.31
N ARG A 296 19.64 16.45 -25.88
CA ARG A 296 19.81 17.01 -24.52
C ARG A 296 19.32 16.03 -23.44
N GLN A 297 18.17 15.42 -23.67
CA GLN A 297 17.60 14.42 -22.75
C GLN A 297 18.56 13.23 -22.57
N VAL A 298 19.00 12.63 -23.68
CA VAL A 298 19.92 11.49 -23.67
C VAL A 298 21.28 11.85 -23.05
N ALA A 299 21.78 13.05 -23.33
CA ALA A 299 23.00 13.56 -22.72
C ALA A 299 22.90 13.69 -21.20
N ALA A 300 21.76 14.16 -20.69
CA ALA A 300 21.50 14.23 -19.25
C ALA A 300 21.39 12.84 -18.62
N GLU A 301 20.72 11.90 -19.27
CA GLU A 301 20.64 10.49 -18.82
C GLU A 301 22.04 9.86 -18.75
N LEU A 302 22.86 10.02 -19.79
CA LEU A 302 24.24 9.52 -19.82
C LEU A 302 25.11 10.15 -18.72
N ALA A 303 24.97 11.47 -18.49
CA ALA A 303 25.72 12.15 -17.44
C ALA A 303 25.43 11.54 -16.06
N LEU A 304 24.16 11.29 -15.75
CA LEU A 304 23.75 10.64 -14.50
C LEU A 304 24.27 9.20 -14.41
N LEU A 305 24.16 8.41 -15.47
CA LEU A 305 24.61 7.02 -15.47
C LEU A 305 26.15 6.91 -15.30
N ARG A 306 26.91 7.92 -15.73
CA ARG A 306 28.36 7.98 -15.53
C ARG A 306 28.75 8.16 -14.07
N GLU A 307 27.89 8.73 -13.21
CA GLU A 307 28.10 8.80 -11.76
C GLU A 307 28.23 7.40 -11.13
N GLY A 308 27.62 6.39 -11.74
CA GLY A 308 27.73 4.99 -11.34
C GLY A 308 29.05 4.31 -11.72
N GLY A 309 29.94 4.97 -12.48
CA GLY A 309 31.20 4.41 -12.93
C GLY A 309 31.05 3.40 -14.08
N ALA A 310 32.01 2.47 -14.17
CA ALA A 310 32.13 1.48 -15.26
C ALA A 310 31.60 0.08 -14.87
N GLY A 311 30.88 -0.03 -13.77
CA GLY A 311 30.32 -1.31 -13.31
C GLY A 311 29.15 -1.79 -14.18
N ARG A 312 28.67 -3.00 -13.90
CA ARG A 312 27.54 -3.61 -14.60
C ARG A 312 26.25 -2.81 -14.31
N LEU A 313 25.58 -2.38 -15.37
CA LEU A 313 24.43 -1.48 -15.32
C LEU A 313 23.14 -2.17 -15.77
N ALA A 314 22.06 -2.05 -15.02
CA ALA A 314 20.71 -2.30 -15.52
C ALA A 314 19.95 -0.98 -15.73
N ILE A 315 19.16 -0.88 -16.81
CA ILE A 315 18.21 0.22 -17.03
C ILE A 315 16.83 -0.40 -17.11
N LEU A 316 15.99 -0.11 -16.11
CA LEU A 316 14.62 -0.61 -16.05
C LEU A 316 13.66 0.41 -16.69
N GLY A 317 12.85 -0.03 -17.63
CA GLY A 317 12.03 0.85 -18.48
C GLY A 317 12.90 1.56 -19.53
N CYS A 318 13.78 0.79 -20.18
CA CYS A 318 14.80 1.34 -21.10
C CYS A 318 14.24 1.78 -22.45
N ARG A 319 12.92 1.68 -22.68
CA ARG A 319 12.27 1.95 -23.97
C ARG A 319 12.90 1.09 -25.09
N SER A 320 13.30 1.66 -26.18
CA SER A 320 13.99 0.93 -27.25
C SER A 320 15.51 0.86 -27.07
N GLY A 321 16.04 1.29 -25.93
CA GLY A 321 17.44 1.05 -25.54
C GLY A 321 18.46 2.00 -26.11
N LEU A 322 18.08 3.18 -26.63
CA LEU A 322 19.04 4.15 -27.17
C LEU A 322 20.10 4.58 -26.15
N THR A 323 19.68 5.02 -24.96
CA THR A 323 20.59 5.41 -23.87
C THR A 323 21.44 4.22 -23.42
N ALA A 324 20.85 3.01 -23.36
CA ALA A 324 21.57 1.79 -23.04
C ALA A 324 22.70 1.49 -24.02
N LEU A 325 22.43 1.59 -25.34
CA LEU A 325 23.44 1.43 -26.37
C LEU A 325 24.58 2.45 -26.25
N LEU A 326 24.22 3.71 -26.09
CA LEU A 326 25.25 4.76 -26.02
C LEU A 326 26.15 4.57 -24.80
N ARG A 327 25.58 4.14 -23.67
CA ARG A 327 26.35 3.82 -22.46
C ARG A 327 27.22 2.57 -22.65
N ALA A 328 26.72 1.55 -23.35
CA ALA A 328 27.50 0.36 -23.68
C ALA A 328 28.71 0.68 -24.57
N ARG A 329 28.57 1.61 -25.53
CA ARG A 329 29.68 2.09 -26.35
C ARG A 329 30.81 2.79 -25.58
N GLU A 330 30.53 3.24 -24.36
CA GLU A 330 31.51 3.78 -23.43
C GLU A 330 32.27 2.69 -22.64
N GLY A 331 32.06 1.42 -22.97
CA GLY A 331 32.82 0.31 -22.37
C GLY A 331 32.12 -0.36 -21.17
N VAL A 332 30.81 -0.12 -20.99
CA VAL A 332 30.02 -0.67 -19.87
C VAL A 332 29.23 -1.89 -20.32
N GLU A 333 29.08 -2.87 -19.43
CA GLU A 333 28.11 -3.96 -19.60
C GLU A 333 26.72 -3.46 -19.19
N VAL A 334 25.79 -3.38 -20.14
CA VAL A 334 24.45 -2.82 -19.93
C VAL A 334 23.38 -3.86 -20.22
N VAL A 335 22.41 -3.99 -19.31
CA VAL A 335 21.17 -4.75 -19.51
C VAL A 335 20.03 -3.77 -19.51
N GLY A 336 19.35 -3.63 -20.63
CA GLY A 336 18.12 -2.85 -20.77
C GLY A 336 16.91 -3.77 -20.59
N ILE A 337 15.98 -3.42 -19.72
CA ILE A 337 14.80 -4.23 -19.41
C ILE A 337 13.56 -3.38 -19.67
N GLU A 338 12.62 -3.91 -20.45
CA GLU A 338 11.40 -3.19 -20.89
C GLU A 338 10.21 -4.14 -20.95
N GLU A 339 9.05 -3.66 -20.53
CA GLU A 339 7.80 -4.41 -20.62
C GLU A 339 7.03 -4.15 -21.92
N ASN A 340 7.25 -3.02 -22.58
CA ASN A 340 6.65 -2.71 -23.85
C ASN A 340 7.33 -3.50 -24.98
N SER A 341 6.59 -4.50 -25.49
CA SER A 341 7.12 -5.39 -26.54
C SER A 341 7.50 -4.64 -27.82
N THR A 342 6.72 -3.67 -28.23
CA THR A 342 6.99 -2.91 -29.47
C THR A 342 8.27 -2.10 -29.35
N SER A 343 8.52 -1.50 -28.18
CA SER A 343 9.76 -0.74 -27.92
C SER A 343 10.98 -1.66 -27.94
N ILE A 344 10.92 -2.81 -27.27
CA ILE A 344 12.05 -3.73 -27.20
C ILE A 344 12.35 -4.39 -28.55
N ASP A 345 11.31 -4.77 -29.29
CA ASP A 345 11.45 -5.36 -30.63
C ASP A 345 12.11 -4.36 -31.60
N ALA A 346 11.71 -3.09 -31.55
CA ALA A 346 12.34 -2.02 -32.31
C ALA A 346 13.82 -1.85 -31.93
N GLY A 347 14.11 -1.81 -30.64
CA GLY A 347 15.48 -1.70 -30.12
C GLY A 347 16.37 -2.86 -30.57
N GLN A 348 15.90 -4.08 -30.46
CA GLN A 348 16.64 -5.27 -30.92
C GLN A 348 16.90 -5.22 -32.43
N GLY A 349 15.94 -4.75 -33.21
CA GLY A 349 16.11 -4.52 -34.66
C GLY A 349 17.19 -3.49 -34.99
N PHE A 350 17.37 -2.45 -34.16
CA PHE A 350 18.45 -1.48 -34.31
C PHE A 350 19.79 -2.05 -33.85
N LEU A 351 19.83 -2.78 -32.72
CA LEU A 351 21.03 -3.40 -32.19
C LEU A 351 21.65 -4.42 -33.16
N ALA A 352 20.83 -5.15 -33.91
CA ALA A 352 21.31 -6.09 -34.92
C ALA A 352 22.21 -5.42 -35.99
N ARG A 353 22.09 -4.10 -36.15
CA ARG A 353 22.85 -3.29 -37.10
C ARG A 353 23.87 -2.36 -36.44
N ALA A 354 23.85 -2.27 -35.13
CA ALA A 354 24.75 -1.40 -34.36
C ALA A 354 25.98 -2.19 -33.89
N SER A 355 27.17 -1.57 -33.94
CA SER A 355 28.39 -2.17 -33.38
C SER A 355 28.65 -1.60 -31.99
N VAL A 356 28.97 -2.50 -31.05
CA VAL A 356 29.52 -2.19 -29.72
C VAL A 356 30.87 -2.87 -29.60
N THR A 357 31.92 -2.08 -29.51
CA THR A 357 33.31 -2.61 -29.59
C THR A 357 33.97 -2.83 -28.24
N ASN A 358 33.62 -2.02 -27.23
CA ASN A 358 34.29 -2.00 -25.94
C ASN A 358 33.42 -2.37 -24.75
N GLY A 359 32.14 -2.59 -24.93
CA GLY A 359 31.20 -2.99 -23.91
C GLY A 359 30.22 -4.04 -24.42
N SER A 360 29.15 -4.26 -23.71
CA SER A 360 28.05 -5.15 -24.15
C SER A 360 26.72 -4.57 -23.84
N ILE A 361 25.73 -4.94 -24.62
CA ILE A 361 24.31 -4.58 -24.39
C ILE A 361 23.43 -5.81 -24.59
N ASP A 362 22.53 -6.02 -23.67
CA ASP A 362 21.47 -7.00 -23.77
C ASP A 362 20.11 -6.30 -23.53
N LEU A 363 19.16 -6.44 -24.45
CA LEU A 363 17.82 -5.89 -24.32
C LEU A 363 16.83 -7.01 -24.05
N LYS A 364 16.21 -6.99 -22.88
CA LYS A 364 15.30 -8.03 -22.40
C LYS A 364 13.88 -7.53 -22.28
N LYS A 365 12.97 -8.33 -22.79
CA LYS A 365 11.55 -8.16 -22.59
C LYS A 365 11.11 -8.87 -21.32
N VAL A 366 10.29 -8.20 -20.54
CA VAL A 366 9.62 -8.78 -19.36
C VAL A 366 8.11 -8.58 -19.46
N GLU A 367 7.36 -9.32 -18.70
CA GLU A 367 5.90 -9.16 -18.65
C GLU A 367 5.53 -7.88 -17.89
N HIS A 368 6.27 -7.56 -16.80
CA HIS A 368 6.16 -6.33 -16.03
C HIS A 368 7.48 -6.03 -15.29
N LEU A 369 7.81 -4.75 -15.16
CA LEU A 369 9.10 -4.29 -14.64
C LEU A 369 9.47 -4.76 -13.25
N PRO A 370 8.58 -4.85 -12.23
CA PRO A 370 8.96 -5.39 -10.93
C PRO A 370 9.37 -6.87 -10.93
N ALA A 371 9.24 -7.58 -12.05
CA ALA A 371 9.60 -9.00 -12.18
C ALA A 371 10.59 -9.23 -13.33
N THR A 372 11.83 -8.78 -13.14
CA THR A 372 12.85 -8.78 -14.20
C THR A 372 13.45 -10.16 -14.50
N GLY A 373 13.38 -11.11 -13.58
CA GLY A 373 14.01 -12.43 -13.71
C GLY A 373 15.53 -12.42 -13.54
N GLU A 374 16.15 -11.27 -13.30
CA GLU A 374 17.59 -11.16 -13.10
C GLU A 374 18.04 -11.65 -11.71
N VAL A 375 19.31 -11.99 -11.59
CA VAL A 375 19.93 -12.53 -10.37
C VAL A 375 20.10 -11.43 -9.31
N ASP A 376 19.93 -11.80 -8.04
CA ASP A 376 20.12 -10.92 -6.89
C ASP A 376 21.57 -10.38 -6.85
N GLY A 377 21.70 -9.06 -6.64
CA GLY A 377 22.99 -8.41 -6.50
C GLY A 377 23.86 -8.41 -7.76
N ALA A 378 23.28 -8.65 -8.92
CA ALA A 378 24.00 -8.78 -10.17
C ALA A 378 24.56 -7.46 -10.73
N PHE A 379 24.08 -6.32 -10.24
CA PHE A 379 24.40 -5.01 -10.82
C PHE A 379 25.09 -4.07 -9.83
N ASP A 380 26.02 -3.29 -10.33
CA ASP A 380 26.64 -2.18 -9.60
C ASP A 380 25.78 -0.93 -9.61
N VAL A 381 25.02 -0.75 -10.69
CA VAL A 381 24.17 0.41 -10.93
C VAL A 381 22.83 -0.05 -11.49
N VAL A 382 21.73 0.54 -11.01
CA VAL A 382 20.41 0.44 -11.65
C VAL A 382 19.88 1.83 -11.93
N GLY A 383 19.53 2.10 -13.19
CA GLY A 383 18.91 3.33 -13.65
C GLY A 383 17.41 3.18 -13.85
N LEU A 384 16.65 4.12 -13.28
CA LEU A 384 15.24 4.35 -13.54
C LEU A 384 15.12 5.71 -14.24
N LEU A 385 15.08 5.71 -15.58
CA LEU A 385 15.14 6.91 -16.41
C LEU A 385 13.76 7.18 -17.03
N ASP A 386 13.01 8.10 -16.44
CA ASP A 386 11.62 8.41 -16.80
C ASP A 386 10.73 7.14 -16.82
N SER A 387 10.98 6.19 -15.91
CA SER A 387 10.25 4.91 -15.82
C SER A 387 9.46 4.75 -14.53
N ILE A 388 9.93 5.31 -13.41
CA ILE A 388 9.27 5.15 -12.11
C ILE A 388 7.90 5.81 -12.06
N GLU A 389 7.73 6.96 -12.70
CA GLU A 389 6.45 7.67 -12.78
C GLU A 389 5.44 6.98 -13.70
N ARG A 390 5.89 6.02 -14.49
CA ARG A 390 5.06 5.24 -15.43
C ARG A 390 4.79 3.84 -14.95
N CYS A 391 5.50 3.40 -13.93
CA CYS A 391 5.32 2.07 -13.36
C CYS A 391 4.04 2.01 -12.52
N TRP A 392 3.23 0.99 -12.74
CA TRP A 392 2.04 0.73 -11.93
C TRP A 392 2.36 0.62 -10.43
N ASN A 393 3.49 -0.01 -10.10
CA ASN A 393 3.93 -0.25 -8.73
C ASN A 393 5.33 0.32 -8.50
N PRO A 394 5.47 1.63 -8.22
CA PRO A 394 6.78 2.26 -8.02
C PRO A 394 7.52 1.72 -6.78
N VAL A 395 6.79 1.31 -5.74
CA VAL A 395 7.40 0.69 -4.54
C VAL A 395 7.98 -0.68 -4.88
N GLY A 396 7.23 -1.50 -5.62
CA GLY A 396 7.70 -2.79 -6.10
C GLY A 396 8.89 -2.66 -7.05
N LEU A 397 8.89 -1.66 -7.93
CA LEU A 397 10.02 -1.37 -8.81
C LEU A 397 11.28 -1.01 -8.01
N LEU A 398 11.16 -0.21 -6.96
CA LEU A 398 12.27 0.06 -6.05
C LEU A 398 12.70 -1.17 -5.26
N GLY A 399 11.76 -2.04 -4.86
CA GLY A 399 12.05 -3.34 -4.24
C GLY A 399 12.86 -4.23 -5.16
N GLU A 400 12.47 -4.35 -6.43
CA GLU A 400 13.22 -5.08 -7.44
C GLU A 400 14.59 -4.44 -7.70
N THR A 401 14.67 -3.12 -7.84
CA THR A 401 15.94 -2.40 -7.95
C THR A 401 16.89 -2.71 -6.81
N ARG A 402 16.36 -2.75 -5.57
CA ARG A 402 17.14 -3.14 -4.39
C ARG A 402 17.64 -4.58 -4.49
N ARG A 403 16.81 -5.51 -4.95
CA ARG A 403 17.19 -6.91 -5.15
C ARG A 403 18.33 -7.05 -6.16
N LEU A 404 18.22 -6.34 -7.29
CA LEU A 404 19.18 -6.37 -8.40
C LEU A 404 20.53 -5.76 -8.06
N LEU A 405 20.58 -4.68 -7.30
CA LEU A 405 21.82 -4.02 -6.91
C LEU A 405 22.61 -4.89 -5.93
N ARG A 406 23.94 -4.93 -6.05
CA ARG A 406 24.81 -5.41 -4.96
C ARG A 406 24.78 -4.44 -3.78
N THR A 407 25.14 -4.91 -2.60
CA THR A 407 25.32 -4.02 -1.44
C THR A 407 26.36 -2.94 -1.75
N GLY A 408 26.02 -1.69 -1.49
CA GLY A 408 26.83 -0.52 -1.85
C GLY A 408 26.67 -0.04 -3.30
N GLY A 409 25.92 -0.76 -4.13
CA GLY A 409 25.57 -0.34 -5.48
C GLY A 409 24.67 0.91 -5.52
N LEU A 410 24.55 1.54 -6.68
CA LEU A 410 23.87 2.82 -6.85
C LEU A 410 22.53 2.66 -7.58
N LEU A 411 21.49 3.20 -7.00
CA LEU A 411 20.25 3.54 -7.66
C LEU A 411 20.35 4.95 -8.22
N ILE A 412 20.04 5.10 -9.50
CA ILE A 412 19.95 6.39 -10.19
C ILE A 412 18.52 6.56 -10.68
N VAL A 413 17.83 7.59 -10.22
CA VAL A 413 16.47 7.92 -10.62
C VAL A 413 16.46 9.25 -11.33
N ARG A 414 15.80 9.29 -12.49
CA ARG A 414 15.39 10.50 -13.19
C ARG A 414 13.91 10.36 -13.50
N THR A 415 13.10 11.33 -13.11
CA THR A 415 11.64 11.25 -13.24
C THR A 415 11.04 12.63 -13.49
N ARG A 416 9.90 12.69 -14.18
CA ARG A 416 9.19 13.95 -14.44
C ARG A 416 8.81 14.62 -13.13
N ALA A 417 9.07 15.93 -13.05
CA ALA A 417 8.58 16.76 -11.97
C ALA A 417 7.06 16.91 -12.07
N ARG A 418 6.40 16.98 -10.92
CA ARG A 418 4.97 17.32 -10.91
C ARG A 418 4.78 18.70 -11.49
N ALA A 419 3.97 18.78 -12.53
CA ALA A 419 3.57 20.05 -13.12
C ALA A 419 2.70 20.85 -12.14
N VAL A 420 2.85 22.16 -12.16
CA VAL A 420 2.11 23.08 -11.27
C VAL A 420 0.64 23.22 -11.70
N THR A 421 0.31 22.90 -12.95
CA THR A 421 -1.04 23.00 -13.50
C THR A 421 -1.59 21.65 -13.98
N LEU A 422 -2.92 21.52 -13.98
CA LEU A 422 -3.63 20.32 -14.44
C LEU A 422 -3.42 20.05 -15.95
N GLU A 423 -3.14 21.09 -16.73
CA GLU A 423 -2.94 21.02 -18.19
C GLU A 423 -1.59 20.39 -18.56
N ASP A 424 -0.59 20.52 -17.67
CA ASP A 424 0.74 19.94 -17.85
C ASP A 424 0.85 18.48 -17.34
N ARG A 425 -0.24 17.87 -16.93
CA ARG A 425 -0.28 16.46 -16.54
C ARG A 425 -0.17 15.59 -17.79
N GLY A 426 0.99 15.59 -18.39
CA GLY A 426 1.36 14.52 -19.29
C GLY A 426 1.17 13.17 -18.59
N GLU A 427 1.17 12.12 -19.30
CA GLU A 427 0.77 10.75 -18.97
C GLU A 427 1.55 10.03 -17.85
N ALA A 428 2.28 10.79 -17.04
CA ALA A 428 2.88 10.25 -15.83
C ALA A 428 1.78 9.86 -14.83
N LEU A 429 1.75 8.59 -14.46
CA LEU A 429 0.82 8.07 -13.45
C LEU A 429 1.10 8.65 -12.08
N HIS A 430 2.39 8.86 -11.81
CA HIS A 430 2.92 9.30 -10.54
C HIS A 430 3.87 10.48 -10.73
N PRO A 431 3.36 11.69 -11.09
CA PRO A 431 4.25 12.85 -11.12
C PRO A 431 4.71 13.16 -9.70
N PHE A 432 6.01 13.24 -9.47
CA PHE A 432 6.58 13.45 -8.14
C PHE A 432 7.00 14.91 -7.92
N ALA A 433 6.73 15.43 -6.72
CA ALA A 433 7.52 16.53 -6.18
C ALA A 433 8.85 15.98 -5.62
N ALA A 434 9.87 16.85 -5.47
CA ALA A 434 11.19 16.41 -4.98
C ALA A 434 11.12 15.65 -3.66
N HIS A 435 10.34 16.15 -2.70
CA HIS A 435 10.19 15.53 -1.40
C HIS A 435 9.46 14.18 -1.47
N GLU A 436 8.50 14.02 -2.38
CA GLU A 436 7.76 12.77 -2.60
C GLU A 436 8.67 11.68 -3.16
N LEU A 437 9.51 12.00 -4.13
CA LEU A 437 10.51 11.08 -4.66
C LEU A 437 11.46 10.61 -3.55
N LEU A 438 11.95 11.54 -2.72
CA LEU A 438 12.82 11.24 -1.60
C LEU A 438 12.16 10.32 -0.59
N GLN A 439 10.90 10.61 -0.24
CA GLN A 439 10.14 9.79 0.71
C GLN A 439 9.80 8.41 0.15
N LEU A 440 9.46 8.32 -1.14
CA LEU A 440 9.22 7.05 -1.81
C LEU A 440 10.43 6.12 -1.73
N VAL A 441 11.63 6.64 -2.04
CA VAL A 441 12.88 5.87 -1.97
C VAL A 441 13.21 5.46 -0.53
N ARG A 442 12.97 6.34 0.46
CA ARG A 442 13.12 6.02 1.88
C ARG A 442 12.12 4.97 2.35
N HIS A 443 10.86 5.09 1.92
CA HIS A 443 9.79 4.16 2.27
C HIS A 443 10.03 2.75 1.70
N ALA A 444 10.53 2.64 0.47
CA ALA A 444 10.92 1.36 -0.11
C ALA A 444 12.02 0.65 0.68
N GLY A 445 12.76 1.39 1.51
CA GLY A 445 13.80 0.86 2.41
C GLY A 445 15.04 0.35 1.68
N GLY A 446 16.12 0.17 2.44
CA GLY A 446 17.38 -0.37 1.92
C GLY A 446 18.16 0.56 1.00
N PHE A 447 17.81 1.84 0.95
CA PHE A 447 18.52 2.89 0.22
C PHE A 447 18.90 4.05 1.13
N SER A 448 20.10 4.59 0.92
CA SER A 448 20.56 5.84 1.52
C SER A 448 20.76 6.87 0.41
N PRO A 449 19.87 7.87 0.27
CA PRO A 449 20.06 8.96 -0.67
C PRO A 449 21.38 9.68 -0.42
N LEU A 450 22.15 9.95 -1.48
CA LEU A 450 23.44 10.65 -1.37
C LEU A 450 23.26 12.16 -1.26
N ALA A 451 22.15 12.67 -1.82
CA ALA A 451 21.75 14.07 -1.73
C ALA A 451 20.22 14.16 -1.83
N ALA A 452 19.67 15.34 -1.56
CA ALA A 452 18.27 15.66 -1.87
C ALA A 452 18.05 15.59 -3.41
N PRO A 453 16.82 15.30 -3.87
CA PRO A 453 16.51 15.35 -5.30
C PRO A 453 16.84 16.72 -5.88
N ALA A 454 17.51 16.74 -7.02
CA ALA A 454 17.90 17.96 -7.73
C ALA A 454 17.13 18.09 -9.05
N SER A 455 16.83 19.32 -9.47
CA SER A 455 16.25 19.58 -10.78
C SER A 455 17.34 19.50 -11.85
N ASP A 456 17.04 18.81 -12.98
CA ASP A 456 17.92 18.77 -14.15
C ASP A 456 17.76 20.01 -15.07
N GLY A 457 16.91 20.95 -14.69
CA GLY A 457 16.60 22.15 -15.51
C GLY A 457 15.68 21.86 -16.71
N MET A 458 15.26 20.62 -16.94
CA MET A 458 14.38 20.18 -18.02
C MET A 458 13.05 19.64 -17.50
N GLY A 459 12.61 20.10 -16.31
CA GLY A 459 11.35 19.67 -15.71
C GLY A 459 11.39 18.25 -15.14
N ARG A 460 12.56 17.80 -14.69
CA ARG A 460 12.72 16.49 -14.05
C ARG A 460 13.47 16.60 -12.73
N TRP A 461 13.18 15.64 -11.84
CA TRP A 461 13.95 15.41 -10.63
C TRP A 461 14.95 14.27 -10.85
N THR A 462 16.14 14.45 -10.29
CA THR A 462 17.19 13.44 -10.27
C THR A 462 17.53 13.09 -8.82
N LEU A 463 17.70 11.81 -8.54
CA LEU A 463 18.11 11.31 -7.23
C LEU A 463 19.12 10.18 -7.40
N VAL A 464 20.20 10.22 -6.63
CA VAL A 464 21.15 9.11 -6.52
C VAL A 464 21.11 8.59 -5.09
N ALA A 465 20.95 7.28 -4.94
CA ALA A 465 20.92 6.62 -3.65
C ALA A 465 21.79 5.37 -3.65
N ARG A 466 22.40 5.06 -2.51
CA ARG A 466 23.24 3.87 -2.32
C ARG A 466 22.41 2.75 -1.68
N ARG A 467 22.49 1.53 -2.22
CA ARG A 467 21.95 0.36 -1.56
C ARG A 467 22.69 0.12 -0.24
N THR A 468 21.96 0.11 0.86
CA THR A 468 22.49 -0.29 2.17
C THR A 468 22.39 -1.82 2.32
N GLY A 469 23.25 -2.43 3.14
CA GLY A 469 23.09 -3.83 3.56
C GLY A 469 21.75 -3.97 4.30
N SER A 470 21.28 -5.19 4.50
CA SER A 470 20.07 -5.47 5.27
C SER A 470 20.22 -4.96 6.70
N ALA A 471 19.94 -3.68 6.92
CA ALA A 471 19.74 -3.18 8.25
C ALA A 471 18.31 -3.56 8.65
N ALA A 472 18.16 -4.23 9.77
CA ALA A 472 16.90 -4.31 10.47
C ALA A 472 16.33 -2.88 10.52
N HIS A 473 15.07 -2.71 10.09
CA HIS A 473 14.42 -1.41 10.05
C HIS A 473 14.26 -0.85 11.46
N SER A 474 15.17 0.00 11.87
CA SER A 474 14.93 0.95 12.96
C SER A 474 14.76 2.33 12.33
N VAL A 475 13.55 2.62 11.85
CA VAL A 475 13.18 4.00 11.57
C VAL A 475 12.77 4.61 12.91
N HIS A 476 13.72 5.22 13.60
CA HIS A 476 13.40 6.14 14.68
C HIS A 476 12.84 7.42 14.04
N PHE A 477 11.52 7.59 14.12
CA PHE A 477 10.93 8.91 13.98
C PHE A 477 11.28 9.70 15.24
N GLY A 478 12.29 10.57 15.14
CA GLY A 478 12.55 11.55 16.16
C GLY A 478 11.33 12.47 16.27
N ALA A 479 10.73 12.50 17.46
CA ALA A 479 9.78 13.54 17.83
C ALA A 479 10.53 14.87 17.88
N SER A 480 10.09 15.83 17.09
CA SER A 480 10.29 17.28 17.31
C SER A 480 9.06 18.02 16.83
#